data_0c64683e3bbed479de3934e5b68ed192
#
_entry.id   0c64683e3bbed479de3934e5b68ed192
#
_cell.length_a   1.000
_cell.length_b   1.000
_cell.length_c   1.000
_cell.angle_alpha   90.00
_cell.angle_beta   90.00
_cell.angle_gamma   90.00
#
_symmetry.space_group_name_H-M   'P 1'
#
loop_
_entity.id
_entity.type
_entity.pdbx_description
1 polymer ?
#
loop_
_entity_poly.entity_id
_entity_poly.type
_entity_poly.pdbx_seq_one_letter_code
_entity_poly.pdbx_strand_id
1 'polypeptide(L)'
;TLTSLLFFSTVQTPLFAQQDHFIEDSIERLENSRKYLLLVAELMPEEKYNYKVTEESLSFSENLMHIGFALDWHSQSLIGNREARVYQTDTVFKPANKTKAEMMARIDQTFTEAIALLQDFEPAQLEDELDYFGLNRSKRQIFMLLADHITHHRAQMLVSMRLNGLVPPRYVLYQ
;
A
#
# COMPACT_ATOMS: atom_id res chain seq x y z
N THR A 1 -19.74 -41.59 -46.65
CA THR A 1 -19.41 -41.20 -45.29
C THR A 1 -18.69 -39.83 -45.30
N LEU A 2 -19.44 -38.78 -44.94
CA LEU A 2 -18.93 -37.41 -44.81
C LEU A 2 -18.41 -37.23 -43.37
N THR A 3 -17.08 -37.05 -43.22
CA THR A 3 -16.48 -36.75 -41.93
C THR A 3 -16.46 -35.23 -41.75
N SER A 4 -17.32 -34.73 -40.83
CA SER A 4 -17.40 -33.31 -40.49
C SER A 4 -16.27 -32.97 -39.51
N LEU A 5 -15.30 -32.14 -39.91
CA LEU A 5 -14.28 -31.59 -39.06
C LEU A 5 -14.85 -30.37 -38.30
N LEU A 6 -15.06 -30.53 -37.00
CA LEU A 6 -15.40 -29.41 -36.11
C LEU A 6 -14.13 -28.63 -35.78
N PHE A 7 -13.99 -27.42 -36.32
CA PHE A 7 -12.99 -26.46 -35.91
C PHE A 7 -13.43 -25.81 -34.57
N PHE A 8 -12.76 -26.16 -33.46
CA PHE A 8 -12.87 -25.41 -32.22
C PHE A 8 -12.01 -24.14 -32.34
N SER A 9 -12.67 -23.02 -32.58
CA SER A 9 -12.00 -21.71 -32.47
C SER A 9 -11.90 -21.34 -30.99
N THR A 10 -10.72 -21.51 -30.40
CA THR A 10 -10.42 -20.97 -29.05
C THR A 10 -10.32 -19.47 -29.15
N VAL A 11 -11.34 -18.77 -28.68
CA VAL A 11 -11.26 -17.32 -28.46
C VAL A 11 -10.28 -17.09 -27.30
N GLN A 12 -9.03 -16.82 -27.64
CA GLN A 12 -8.08 -16.29 -26.67
C GLN A 12 -8.48 -14.83 -26.36
N THR A 13 -9.13 -14.62 -25.22
CA THR A 13 -9.26 -13.27 -24.67
C THR A 13 -7.85 -12.73 -24.42
N PRO A 14 -7.51 -11.53 -24.91
CA PRO A 14 -6.16 -11.03 -24.78
C PRO A 14 -5.81 -10.86 -23.29
N LEU A 15 -4.67 -11.41 -22.89
CA LEU A 15 -4.08 -11.34 -21.54
C LEU A 15 -3.98 -9.89 -21.04
N PHE A 16 -3.88 -8.93 -21.95
CA PHE A 16 -3.79 -7.49 -21.71
C PHE A 16 -5.01 -6.88 -20.99
N ALA A 17 -6.24 -7.31 -21.29
CA ALA A 17 -7.44 -6.78 -20.63
C ALA A 17 -7.45 -7.09 -19.11
N GLN A 18 -6.92 -8.25 -18.71
CA GLN A 18 -6.87 -8.65 -17.30
C GLN A 18 -5.75 -7.89 -16.54
N GLN A 19 -4.67 -7.51 -17.21
CA GLN A 19 -3.58 -6.72 -16.63
C GLN A 19 -4.01 -5.27 -16.37
N ASP A 20 -4.77 -4.68 -17.30
CA ASP A 20 -5.31 -3.33 -17.16
C ASP A 20 -6.21 -3.20 -15.94
N HIS A 21 -7.11 -4.16 -15.72
CA HIS A 21 -7.97 -4.19 -14.52
C HIS A 21 -7.17 -4.28 -13.22
N PHE A 22 -6.07 -5.02 -13.16
CA PHE A 22 -5.26 -5.11 -11.95
C PHE A 22 -4.67 -3.75 -11.55
N ILE A 23 -4.22 -2.95 -12.51
CA ILE A 23 -3.70 -1.60 -12.24
C ILE A 23 -4.82 -0.68 -11.77
N GLU A 24 -5.97 -0.67 -12.45
CA GLU A 24 -7.15 0.11 -12.07
C GLU A 24 -7.60 -0.24 -10.64
N ASP A 25 -7.77 -1.53 -10.32
CA ASP A 25 -8.14 -2.03 -9.00
C ASP A 25 -7.10 -1.63 -7.93
N SER A 26 -5.81 -1.66 -8.28
CA SER A 26 -4.72 -1.27 -7.38
C SER A 26 -4.73 0.22 -7.08
N ILE A 27 -4.99 1.06 -8.08
CA ILE A 27 -5.14 2.52 -7.92
C ILE A 27 -6.33 2.81 -7.00
N GLU A 28 -7.51 2.25 -7.29
CA GLU A 28 -8.70 2.43 -6.45
C GLU A 28 -8.44 1.99 -5.01
N ARG A 29 -7.79 0.83 -4.82
CA ARG A 29 -7.44 0.33 -3.49
C ARG A 29 -6.49 1.27 -2.74
N LEU A 30 -5.50 1.86 -3.42
CA LEU A 30 -4.59 2.82 -2.78
C LEU A 30 -5.31 4.13 -2.44
N GLU A 31 -6.17 4.64 -3.32
CA GLU A 31 -6.98 5.83 -3.05
C GLU A 31 -7.89 5.65 -1.83
N ASN A 32 -8.59 4.51 -1.75
CA ASN A 32 -9.45 4.19 -0.62
C ASN A 32 -8.64 3.97 0.68
N SER A 33 -7.47 3.32 0.58
CA SER A 33 -6.55 3.14 1.70
C SER A 33 -6.01 4.49 2.21
N ARG A 34 -5.64 5.41 1.32
CA ARG A 34 -5.23 6.79 1.62
C ARG A 34 -6.30 7.54 2.40
N LYS A 35 -7.52 7.60 1.84
CA LYS A 35 -8.66 8.29 2.46
C LYS A 35 -8.94 7.74 3.86
N TYR A 36 -9.00 6.42 3.98
CA TYR A 36 -9.31 5.77 5.26
C TYR A 36 -8.18 5.95 6.28
N LEU A 37 -6.91 5.81 5.87
CA LEU A 37 -5.77 5.98 6.77
C LEU A 37 -5.68 7.42 7.31
N LEU A 38 -5.92 8.42 6.47
CA LEU A 38 -5.93 9.83 6.89
C LEU A 38 -7.08 10.12 7.86
N LEU A 39 -8.27 9.53 7.67
CA LEU A 39 -9.36 9.62 8.64
C LEU A 39 -8.99 8.98 9.99
N VAL A 40 -8.33 7.82 9.97
CA VAL A 40 -7.84 7.14 11.18
C VAL A 40 -6.81 8.03 11.90
N ALA A 41 -5.86 8.59 11.15
CA ALA A 41 -4.84 9.48 11.69
C ALA A 41 -5.46 10.77 12.27
N GLU A 42 -6.43 11.37 11.59
CA GLU A 42 -7.09 12.60 12.03
C GLU A 42 -7.87 12.40 13.33
N LEU A 43 -8.56 11.29 13.50
CA LEU A 43 -9.36 11.02 14.69
C LEU A 43 -8.54 10.72 15.95
N MET A 44 -7.29 10.28 15.82
CA MET A 44 -6.42 10.06 16.97
C MET A 44 -5.90 11.41 17.50
N PRO A 45 -6.13 11.76 18.78
CA PRO A 45 -5.55 12.96 19.38
C PRO A 45 -4.01 12.95 19.32
N GLU A 46 -3.40 14.11 19.09
CA GLU A 46 -1.94 14.21 18.90
C GLU A 46 -1.16 13.70 20.12
N GLU A 47 -1.65 13.97 21.31
CA GLU A 47 -1.07 13.50 22.57
C GLU A 47 -1.09 11.97 22.72
N LYS A 48 -1.88 11.27 21.88
CA LYS A 48 -1.97 9.80 21.85
C LYS A 48 -1.17 9.15 20.71
N TYR A 49 -0.46 9.94 19.92
CA TYR A 49 0.31 9.41 18.78
C TYR A 49 1.46 8.49 19.22
N ASN A 50 1.98 8.68 20.42
CA ASN A 50 3.03 7.83 20.99
C ASN A 50 2.47 6.62 21.78
N TYR A 51 1.14 6.41 21.78
CA TYR A 51 0.54 5.28 22.48
C TYR A 51 0.97 3.95 21.86
N LYS A 52 1.40 3.02 22.71
CA LYS A 52 1.75 1.64 22.38
C LYS A 52 0.76 0.68 23.04
N VAL A 53 0.35 -0.36 22.31
CA VAL A 53 -0.54 -1.42 22.84
C VAL A 53 0.23 -2.29 23.85
N THR A 54 1.47 -2.61 23.53
CA THR A 54 2.45 -3.27 24.41
C THR A 54 3.80 -2.56 24.29
N GLU A 55 4.73 -2.84 25.18
CA GLU A 55 6.06 -2.21 25.17
C GLU A 55 6.81 -2.51 23.85
N GLU A 56 6.68 -3.73 23.33
CA GLU A 56 7.36 -4.19 22.11
C GLU A 56 6.65 -3.73 20.82
N SER A 57 5.39 -3.30 20.91
CA SER A 57 4.64 -2.89 19.72
C SER A 57 5.10 -1.54 19.19
N LEU A 58 4.89 -1.32 17.90
CA LEU A 58 4.99 0.03 17.34
C LEU A 58 3.88 0.91 17.94
N SER A 59 4.22 2.18 18.21
CA SER A 59 3.24 3.19 18.59
C SER A 59 2.30 3.50 17.41
N PHE A 60 1.24 4.27 17.69
CA PHE A 60 0.32 4.72 16.64
C PHE A 60 1.05 5.50 15.53
N SER A 61 1.90 6.47 15.91
CA SER A 61 2.69 7.25 14.96
C SER A 61 3.75 6.42 14.23
N GLU A 62 4.37 5.47 14.91
CA GLU A 62 5.34 4.56 14.28
C GLU A 62 4.65 3.66 13.24
N ASN A 63 3.45 3.13 13.52
CA ASN A 63 2.67 2.39 12.52
C ASN A 63 2.30 3.26 11.32
N LEU A 64 1.82 4.49 11.57
CA LEU A 64 1.48 5.44 10.50
C LEU A 64 2.66 5.71 9.58
N MET A 65 3.80 6.06 10.15
CA MET A 65 5.01 6.40 9.38
C MET A 65 5.64 5.16 8.72
N HIS A 66 5.51 3.98 9.33
CA HIS A 66 5.98 2.74 8.74
C HIS A 66 5.17 2.33 7.50
N ILE A 67 3.86 2.58 7.49
CA ILE A 67 3.04 2.46 6.27
C ILE A 67 3.61 3.35 5.16
N GLY A 68 3.93 4.60 5.47
CA GLY A 68 4.54 5.52 4.50
C GLY A 68 5.89 5.04 3.99
N PHE A 69 6.77 4.58 4.89
CA PHE A 69 8.07 4.01 4.49
C PHE A 69 7.92 2.82 3.54
N ALA A 70 7.05 1.87 3.91
CA ALA A 70 6.82 0.69 3.09
C ALA A 70 6.23 1.03 1.73
N LEU A 71 5.27 1.97 1.68
CA LEU A 71 4.67 2.44 0.43
C LEU A 71 5.71 3.10 -0.48
N ASP A 72 6.53 4.00 0.08
CA ASP A 72 7.63 4.67 -0.63
C ASP A 72 8.66 3.65 -1.15
N TRP A 73 9.08 2.72 -0.30
CA TRP A 73 10.08 1.73 -0.65
C TRP A 73 9.61 0.77 -1.74
N HIS A 74 8.39 0.21 -1.63
CA HIS A 74 7.86 -0.71 -2.62
C HIS A 74 7.58 -0.01 -3.96
N SER A 75 6.91 1.15 -3.93
CA SER A 75 6.53 1.84 -5.17
C SER A 75 7.73 2.53 -5.82
N GLN A 76 8.38 3.45 -5.12
CA GLN A 76 9.38 4.33 -5.72
C GLN A 76 10.75 3.66 -5.88
N SER A 77 11.15 2.82 -4.90
CA SER A 77 12.48 2.21 -4.94
C SER A 77 12.46 0.87 -5.64
N LEU A 78 11.63 -0.08 -5.19
CA LEU A 78 11.65 -1.44 -5.72
C LEU A 78 11.06 -1.51 -7.15
N ILE A 79 9.93 -0.85 -7.40
CA ILE A 79 9.27 -0.85 -8.71
C ILE A 79 9.76 0.30 -9.59
N GLY A 80 9.88 1.50 -9.03
CA GLY A 80 10.28 2.72 -9.73
C GLY A 80 11.79 2.92 -9.88
N ASN A 81 12.61 1.98 -9.39
CA ASN A 81 14.09 2.00 -9.49
C ASN A 81 14.76 3.25 -8.87
N ARG A 82 14.09 3.97 -7.96
CA ARG A 82 14.72 5.03 -7.18
C ARG A 82 15.65 4.41 -6.14
N GLU A 83 16.76 5.09 -5.79
CA GLU A 83 17.64 4.68 -4.69
C GLU A 83 16.82 4.42 -3.42
N ALA A 84 17.04 3.25 -2.82
CA ALA A 84 16.29 2.81 -1.66
C ALA A 84 16.69 3.57 -0.40
N ARG A 85 15.70 3.99 0.41
CA ARG A 85 15.94 4.50 1.74
C ARG A 85 16.36 3.36 2.66
N VAL A 86 17.30 3.63 3.54
CA VAL A 86 17.73 2.70 4.59
C VAL A 86 16.89 2.96 5.84
N TYR A 87 16.04 2.02 6.22
CA TYR A 87 15.08 2.20 7.33
C TYR A 87 15.72 2.62 8.65
N GLN A 88 16.92 2.09 8.96
CA GLN A 88 17.63 2.38 10.22
C GLN A 88 18.05 3.84 10.32
N THR A 89 18.45 4.46 9.22
CA THR A 89 18.97 5.83 9.15
C THR A 89 17.97 6.82 8.56
N ASP A 90 16.82 6.33 8.07
CA ASP A 90 15.79 7.22 7.51
C ASP A 90 15.24 8.18 8.55
N THR A 91 15.13 9.45 8.19
CA THR A 91 14.52 10.49 9.02
C THR A 91 13.17 10.96 8.49
N VAL A 92 12.87 10.65 7.23
CA VAL A 92 11.65 11.11 6.55
C VAL A 92 10.41 10.41 7.14
N PHE A 93 10.52 9.10 7.36
CA PHE A 93 9.43 8.26 7.87
C PHE A 93 9.60 7.86 9.34
N LYS A 94 10.39 8.60 10.11
CA LYS A 94 10.40 8.49 11.58
C LYS A 94 9.48 9.55 12.17
N PRO A 95 8.68 9.23 13.21
CA PRO A 95 7.81 10.24 13.86
C PRO A 95 8.56 11.29 14.66
N ALA A 96 9.83 11.01 15.03
CA ALA A 96 10.63 11.93 15.84
C ALA A 96 10.70 13.34 15.23
N ASN A 97 10.43 14.35 16.04
CA ASN A 97 10.43 15.77 15.67
C ASN A 97 9.40 16.15 14.58
N LYS A 98 8.31 15.42 14.48
CA LYS A 98 7.21 15.72 13.57
C LYS A 98 5.90 15.88 14.34
N THR A 99 5.16 16.89 13.99
CA THR A 99 3.76 17.09 14.40
C THR A 99 2.84 16.09 13.68
N LYS A 100 1.65 15.89 14.22
CA LYS A 100 0.57 15.13 13.58
C LYS A 100 0.35 15.60 12.14
N ALA A 101 0.26 16.92 11.92
CA ALA A 101 0.01 17.50 10.61
C ALA A 101 1.13 17.17 9.60
N GLU A 102 2.40 17.25 10.02
CA GLU A 102 3.54 16.91 9.17
C GLU A 102 3.57 15.42 8.80
N MET A 103 3.26 14.54 9.76
CA MET A 103 3.16 13.10 9.50
C MET A 103 2.03 12.81 8.50
N MET A 104 0.84 13.36 8.71
CA MET A 104 -0.30 13.19 7.81
C MET A 104 -0.02 13.71 6.40
N ALA A 105 0.59 14.90 6.27
CA ALA A 105 0.97 15.47 4.98
C ALA A 105 2.00 14.58 4.24
N ARG A 106 2.96 14.00 4.97
CA ARG A 106 3.93 13.06 4.39
C ARG A 106 3.24 11.81 3.87
N ILE A 107 2.33 11.23 4.64
CA ILE A 107 1.56 10.05 4.23
C ILE A 107 0.73 10.36 2.98
N ASP A 108 0.01 11.47 2.98
CA ASP A 108 -0.81 11.92 1.87
C ASP A 108 0.00 12.05 0.58
N GLN A 109 1.15 12.71 0.65
CA GLN A 109 2.09 12.84 -0.45
C GLN A 109 2.60 11.49 -0.95
N THR A 110 2.96 10.58 -0.03
CA THR A 110 3.51 9.26 -0.40
C THR A 110 2.50 8.41 -1.15
N PHE A 111 1.22 8.44 -0.74
CA PHE A 111 0.15 7.79 -1.50
C PHE A 111 -0.04 8.43 -2.88
N THR A 112 0.00 9.75 -2.97
CA THR A 112 -0.11 10.47 -4.25
C THR A 112 1.00 10.06 -5.22
N GLU A 113 2.24 9.98 -4.74
CA GLU A 113 3.40 9.55 -5.53
C GLU A 113 3.28 8.08 -5.99
N ALA A 114 2.79 7.18 -5.11
CA ALA A 114 2.59 5.77 -5.46
C ALA A 114 1.45 5.58 -6.48
N ILE A 115 0.36 6.33 -6.35
CA ILE A 115 -0.76 6.33 -7.30
C ILE A 115 -0.30 6.85 -8.67
N ALA A 116 0.47 7.95 -8.69
CA ALA A 116 1.01 8.50 -9.93
C ALA A 116 1.92 7.48 -10.65
N LEU A 117 2.77 6.76 -9.91
CA LEU A 117 3.58 5.69 -10.49
C LEU A 117 2.72 4.59 -11.13
N LEU A 118 1.61 4.20 -10.48
CA LEU A 118 0.69 3.19 -11.02
C LEU A 118 -0.07 3.69 -12.25
N GLN A 119 -0.42 4.99 -12.32
CA GLN A 119 -1.09 5.58 -13.49
C GLN A 119 -0.20 5.55 -14.74
N ASP A 120 1.12 5.68 -14.54
CA ASP A 120 2.11 5.63 -15.61
C ASP A 120 2.70 4.22 -15.80
N PHE A 121 2.20 3.21 -15.08
CA PHE A 121 2.78 1.87 -15.08
C PHE A 121 2.34 1.06 -16.31
N GLU A 122 3.31 0.48 -17.00
CA GLU A 122 3.06 -0.39 -18.16
C GLU A 122 2.56 -1.78 -17.73
N PRO A 123 1.29 -2.16 -18.00
CA PRO A 123 0.73 -3.43 -17.55
C PRO A 123 1.53 -4.66 -17.96
N ALA A 124 2.22 -4.60 -19.11
CA ALA A 124 3.09 -5.68 -19.57
C ALA A 124 4.24 -6.02 -18.61
N GLN A 125 4.61 -5.08 -17.73
CA GLN A 125 5.67 -5.28 -16.74
C GLN A 125 5.18 -5.94 -15.43
N LEU A 126 3.89 -6.24 -15.28
CA LEU A 126 3.36 -6.82 -14.05
C LEU A 126 3.99 -8.18 -13.70
N GLU A 127 4.40 -8.93 -14.71
CA GLU A 127 5.01 -10.25 -14.52
C GLU A 127 6.55 -10.20 -14.47
N ASP A 128 7.16 -9.01 -14.62
CA ASP A 128 8.60 -8.86 -14.42
C ASP A 128 8.96 -9.20 -12.96
N GLU A 129 10.02 -10.01 -12.80
CA GLU A 129 10.48 -10.44 -11.49
C GLU A 129 11.52 -9.48 -10.91
N LEU A 130 11.44 -9.27 -9.61
CA LEU A 130 12.39 -8.49 -8.81
C LEU A 130 12.89 -9.34 -7.64
N ASP A 131 14.12 -9.08 -7.19
CA ASP A 131 14.61 -9.61 -5.93
C ASP A 131 13.88 -8.96 -4.76
N TYR A 132 13.21 -9.77 -3.97
CA TYR A 132 12.52 -9.36 -2.75
C TYR A 132 13.06 -10.15 -1.57
N PHE A 133 14.10 -9.62 -0.93
CA PHE A 133 14.81 -10.27 0.18
C PHE A 133 15.33 -11.68 -0.16
N GLY A 134 15.93 -11.84 -1.32
CA GLY A 134 16.47 -13.12 -1.81
C GLY A 134 15.43 -14.05 -2.43
N LEU A 135 14.21 -13.58 -2.65
CA LEU A 135 13.12 -14.31 -3.30
C LEU A 135 12.67 -13.56 -4.56
N ASN A 136 12.62 -14.23 -5.70
CA ASN A 136 12.03 -13.63 -6.89
C ASN A 136 10.52 -13.46 -6.71
N ARG A 137 10.03 -12.25 -6.95
CA ARG A 137 8.60 -11.91 -6.91
C ARG A 137 8.25 -11.04 -8.11
N SER A 138 7.12 -11.31 -8.74
CA SER A 138 6.61 -10.44 -9.80
C SER A 138 6.19 -9.08 -9.22
N LYS A 139 6.24 -8.03 -10.05
CA LYS A 139 5.75 -6.70 -9.67
C LYS A 139 4.28 -6.76 -9.21
N ARG A 140 3.46 -7.61 -9.84
CA ARG A 140 2.09 -7.91 -9.38
C ARG A 140 2.07 -8.38 -7.93
N GLN A 141 2.91 -9.35 -7.57
CA GLN A 141 2.99 -9.86 -6.20
C GLN A 141 3.46 -8.77 -5.22
N ILE A 142 4.37 -7.89 -5.65
CA ILE A 142 4.83 -6.76 -4.83
C ILE A 142 3.68 -5.79 -4.52
N PHE A 143 2.83 -5.45 -5.49
CA PHE A 143 1.65 -4.61 -5.24
C PHE A 143 0.66 -5.28 -4.27
N MET A 144 0.45 -6.60 -4.38
CA MET A 144 -0.40 -7.35 -3.45
C MET A 144 0.19 -7.32 -2.02
N LEU A 145 1.49 -7.62 -1.87
CA LEU A 145 2.19 -7.56 -0.59
C LEU A 145 2.11 -6.17 0.06
N LEU A 146 2.29 -5.12 -0.73
CA LEU A 146 2.15 -3.74 -0.26
C LEU A 146 0.76 -3.45 0.30
N ALA A 147 -0.29 -3.90 -0.39
CA ALA A 147 -1.66 -3.70 0.05
C ALA A 147 -1.96 -4.44 1.38
N ASP A 148 -1.43 -5.65 1.54
CA ASP A 148 -1.54 -6.42 2.78
C ASP A 148 -0.75 -5.76 3.91
N HIS A 149 0.45 -5.24 3.64
CA HIS A 149 1.29 -4.53 4.60
C HIS A 149 0.60 -3.26 5.15
N ILE A 150 0.00 -2.45 4.26
CA ILE A 150 -0.80 -1.28 4.67
C ILE A 150 -1.95 -1.71 5.59
N THR A 151 -2.67 -2.75 5.22
CA THR A 151 -3.81 -3.27 6.00
C THR A 151 -3.36 -3.80 7.36
N HIS A 152 -2.22 -4.51 7.43
CA HIS A 152 -1.64 -5.04 8.66
C HIS A 152 -1.35 -3.94 9.68
N HIS A 153 -0.59 -2.91 9.29
CA HIS A 153 -0.24 -1.82 10.20
C HIS A 153 -1.41 -0.92 10.55
N ARG A 154 -2.29 -0.65 9.59
CA ARG A 154 -3.52 0.10 9.85
C ARG A 154 -4.41 -0.61 10.87
N ALA A 155 -4.52 -1.94 10.83
CA ALA A 155 -5.30 -2.68 11.83
C ALA A 155 -4.75 -2.49 13.24
N GLN A 156 -3.44 -2.42 13.44
CA GLN A 156 -2.83 -2.12 14.74
C GLN A 156 -3.19 -0.69 15.22
N MET A 157 -3.24 0.28 14.31
CA MET A 157 -3.70 1.64 14.63
C MET A 157 -5.16 1.65 15.09
N LEU A 158 -6.04 0.86 14.47
CA LEU A 158 -7.46 0.75 14.87
C LEU A 158 -7.62 0.11 16.26
N VAL A 159 -6.76 -0.84 16.62
CA VAL A 159 -6.71 -1.40 17.97
C VAL A 159 -6.29 -0.32 18.96
N SER A 160 -5.23 0.44 18.66
CA SER A 160 -4.76 1.56 19.48
C SER A 160 -5.85 2.60 19.72
N MET A 161 -6.65 2.95 18.69
CA MET A 161 -7.81 3.85 18.84
C MET A 161 -8.82 3.31 19.86
N ARG A 162 -9.23 2.04 19.71
CA ARG A 162 -10.22 1.42 20.61
C ARG A 162 -9.75 1.37 22.05
N LEU A 163 -8.47 1.07 22.28
CA LEU A 163 -7.88 1.06 23.62
C LEU A 163 -7.80 2.46 24.25
N ASN A 164 -7.85 3.51 23.42
CA ASN A 164 -7.97 4.90 23.87
C ASN A 164 -9.43 5.42 23.90
N GLY A 165 -10.42 4.54 23.84
CA GLY A 165 -11.84 4.88 23.91
C GLY A 165 -12.43 5.52 22.65
N LEU A 166 -11.70 5.48 21.53
CA LEU A 166 -12.13 6.06 20.25
C LEU A 166 -12.82 5.00 19.38
N VAL A 167 -13.89 5.41 18.71
CA VAL A 167 -14.56 4.58 17.71
C VAL A 167 -13.89 4.84 16.36
N PRO A 168 -13.23 3.83 15.75
CA PRO A 168 -12.67 3.99 14.41
C PRO A 168 -13.73 4.36 13.37
N PRO A 169 -13.35 5.07 12.28
CA PRO A 169 -14.28 5.34 11.20
C PRO A 169 -14.77 4.03 10.58
N ARG A 170 -15.96 4.08 9.98
CA ARG A 170 -16.50 2.91 9.27
C ARG A 170 -15.50 2.45 8.20
N TYR A 171 -15.20 1.16 8.21
CA TYR A 171 -14.34 0.58 7.20
C TYR A 171 -15.03 0.60 5.84
N VAL A 172 -14.35 1.19 4.87
CA VAL A 172 -14.82 1.31 3.49
C VAL A 172 -13.69 0.92 2.57
N LEU A 173 -13.89 -0.14 1.81
CA LEU A 173 -13.08 -0.47 0.64
C LEU A 173 -14.04 -0.52 -0.55
N TYR A 174 -13.66 0.10 -1.66
CA TYR A 174 -14.44 0.09 -2.90
C TYR A 174 -15.82 0.79 -2.76
N GLN A 175 -15.79 2.14 -2.66
CA GLN A 175 -17.00 2.97 -2.75
C GLN A 175 -16.76 4.16 -3.66
#